data_3de5da42ff52b9de08fd452b3190c382
#
_entry.id   3de5da42ff52b9de08fd452b3190c382
#
_cell.length_a   1.000
_cell.length_b   1.000
_cell.length_c   1.000
_cell.angle_alpha   90.00
_cell.angle_beta   90.00
_cell.angle_gamma   90.00
#
_symmetry.space_group_name_H-M   'P 1'
#
loop_
_entity.id
_entity.type
_entity.pdbx_description
1 polymer ?
#
loop_
_entity_poly.entity_id
_entity_poly.type
_entity_poly.pdbx_seq_one_letter_code
_entity_poly.pdbx_strand_id
1 'polypeptide(L)'
;MISVTKPRIVVVNDTDVNGYHFRCARVMSIIRNQLSIRGLDIVGSVAVSLNWQDANAKLVNSADILVINGEGTLHHGSRKGRWLLEAAQSVKGRGRSVALINALWQNNPADWGDLIRDVDILCCRDSRSVSAMVEATGRDVRFIGDLSMSQPVPQVPSTRSGVVIGDSVHANVTAALAKLATKSNEFELVPVTSSLKFLSPNLTGLRRKLRTAYATMKQKRFLAQNPSARFLANEDEYLSMVSKKSLSITGRFHAVCLAIATQTPFVAVTSNSWKIEALIEDIGLNTERMTTLTDLANTDLSEGRWDYSADELANIEACLTDWHSAANTLFDDIAALA
;
A
#
# COMPACT_ATOMS: atom_id res chain seq x y z
N MET A 1 -31.69 -19.81 -23.95
CA MET A 1 -31.01 -18.86 -23.05
C MET A 1 -29.51 -19.04 -23.29
N ILE A 2 -28.85 -18.05 -23.88
CA ILE A 2 -27.40 -18.04 -24.03
C ILE A 2 -26.84 -17.84 -22.61
N SER A 3 -26.15 -18.84 -22.06
CA SER A 3 -25.44 -18.71 -20.81
C SER A 3 -24.33 -17.63 -21.01
N VAL A 4 -24.60 -16.44 -20.57
CA VAL A 4 -23.54 -15.40 -20.53
C VAL A 4 -22.54 -15.87 -19.48
N THR A 5 -21.41 -16.40 -19.93
CA THR A 5 -20.31 -16.75 -19.04
C THR A 5 -19.77 -15.47 -18.43
N LYS A 6 -19.73 -15.41 -17.09
CA LYS A 6 -19.14 -14.27 -16.39
C LYS A 6 -17.66 -14.10 -16.78
N PRO A 7 -17.17 -12.87 -16.93
CA PRO A 7 -15.78 -12.60 -17.28
C PRO A 7 -14.85 -13.13 -16.20
N ARG A 8 -13.73 -13.68 -16.59
CA ARG A 8 -12.70 -14.26 -15.73
C ARG A 8 -11.72 -13.18 -15.31
N ILE A 9 -11.79 -12.74 -14.08
CA ILE A 9 -10.86 -11.74 -13.54
C ILE A 9 -9.68 -12.44 -12.88
N VAL A 10 -8.46 -12.04 -13.26
CA VAL A 10 -7.25 -12.46 -12.58
C VAL A 10 -6.54 -11.23 -12.02
N VAL A 11 -6.15 -11.30 -10.74
CA VAL A 11 -5.39 -10.23 -10.10
C VAL A 11 -3.92 -10.62 -10.01
N VAL A 12 -3.02 -9.72 -10.46
CA VAL A 12 -1.57 -9.92 -10.35
C VAL A 12 -0.98 -8.90 -9.39
N ASN A 13 0.07 -9.31 -8.68
CA ASN A 13 0.66 -8.61 -7.56
C ASN A 13 -0.30 -8.52 -6.36
N ASP A 14 -0.89 -9.66 -6.01
CA ASP A 14 -1.66 -9.80 -4.78
C ASP A 14 -0.71 -9.63 -3.59
N THR A 15 -0.84 -8.49 -2.92
CA THR A 15 0.04 -8.08 -1.82
C THR A 15 -0.46 -8.55 -0.44
N ASP A 16 -1.66 -9.13 -0.37
CA ASP A 16 -2.21 -9.72 0.84
C ASP A 16 -1.67 -11.14 1.07
N VAL A 17 -0.42 -11.23 1.48
CA VAL A 17 0.21 -12.52 1.80
C VAL A 17 0.07 -12.82 3.28
N ASN A 18 -0.85 -13.70 3.63
CA ASN A 18 -1.11 -14.16 5.00
C ASN A 18 -1.41 -13.04 6.02
N GLY A 19 -2.02 -11.95 5.60
CA GLY A 19 -2.30 -10.80 6.48
C GLY A 19 -1.04 -10.15 7.07
N TYR A 20 0.11 -10.32 6.40
CA TYR A 20 1.40 -9.86 6.93
C TYR A 20 1.48 -8.34 7.07
N HIS A 21 0.89 -7.61 6.11
CA HIS A 21 0.98 -6.16 6.07
C HIS A 21 -0.43 -5.55 5.98
N PHE A 22 -0.85 -4.82 7.01
CA PHE A 22 -2.25 -4.40 7.17
C PHE A 22 -2.77 -3.56 6.00
N ARG A 23 -2.03 -2.55 5.53
CA ARG A 23 -2.49 -1.76 4.38
C ARG A 23 -2.55 -2.60 3.09
N CYS A 24 -1.62 -3.52 2.88
CA CYS A 24 -1.67 -4.40 1.70
C CYS A 24 -2.91 -5.29 1.75
N ALA A 25 -3.27 -5.81 2.93
CA ALA A 25 -4.52 -6.53 3.15
C ALA A 25 -5.74 -5.64 2.82
N ARG A 26 -5.73 -4.36 3.26
CA ARG A 26 -6.78 -3.39 2.96
C ARG A 26 -6.92 -3.12 1.46
N VAL A 27 -5.82 -2.83 0.76
CA VAL A 27 -5.86 -2.62 -0.70
C VAL A 27 -6.46 -3.82 -1.40
N MET A 28 -6.01 -5.03 -1.08
CA MET A 28 -6.53 -6.24 -1.70
C MET A 28 -7.98 -6.54 -1.32
N SER A 29 -8.38 -6.26 -0.08
CA SER A 29 -9.77 -6.35 0.36
C SER A 29 -10.67 -5.40 -0.44
N ILE A 30 -10.23 -4.16 -0.64
CA ILE A 30 -10.95 -3.17 -1.44
C ILE A 30 -11.07 -3.64 -2.89
N ILE A 31 -9.98 -4.07 -3.52
CA ILE A 31 -10.01 -4.59 -4.90
C ILE A 31 -11.01 -5.75 -5.02
N ARG A 32 -10.93 -6.73 -4.12
CA ARG A 32 -11.84 -7.90 -4.14
C ARG A 32 -13.29 -7.49 -3.94
N ASN A 33 -13.58 -6.63 -2.97
CA ASN A 33 -14.93 -6.17 -2.69
C ASN A 33 -15.50 -5.35 -3.84
N GLN A 34 -14.74 -4.39 -4.37
CA GLN A 34 -15.17 -3.51 -5.45
C GLN A 34 -15.46 -4.27 -6.76
N LEU A 35 -14.69 -5.30 -7.07
CA LEU A 35 -14.98 -6.19 -8.20
C LEU A 35 -16.23 -7.05 -7.91
N SER A 36 -16.34 -7.61 -6.71
CA SER A 36 -17.44 -8.49 -6.32
C SER A 36 -18.80 -7.80 -6.36
N ILE A 37 -18.93 -6.58 -5.82
CA ILE A 37 -20.20 -5.83 -5.83
C ILE A 37 -20.67 -5.45 -7.25
N ARG A 38 -19.76 -5.48 -8.24
CA ARG A 38 -20.06 -5.30 -9.67
C ARG A 38 -20.30 -6.63 -10.41
N GLY A 39 -20.42 -7.73 -9.69
CA GLY A 39 -20.66 -9.05 -10.25
C GLY A 39 -19.46 -9.68 -10.95
N LEU A 40 -18.26 -9.13 -10.74
CA LEU A 40 -16.99 -9.63 -11.29
C LEU A 40 -16.32 -10.57 -10.29
N ASP A 41 -16.20 -11.85 -10.64
CA ASP A 41 -15.61 -12.85 -9.77
C ASP A 41 -14.11 -13.06 -10.09
N ILE A 42 -13.25 -12.88 -9.10
CA ILE A 42 -11.83 -13.18 -9.23
C ILE A 42 -11.64 -14.71 -9.26
N VAL A 43 -11.23 -15.24 -10.41
CA VAL A 43 -11.00 -16.69 -10.58
C VAL A 43 -9.62 -17.13 -10.07
N GLY A 44 -8.73 -16.19 -9.77
CA GLY A 44 -7.43 -16.45 -9.18
C GLY A 44 -6.56 -15.21 -9.04
N SER A 45 -5.50 -15.32 -8.24
CA SER A 45 -4.52 -14.26 -8.09
C SER A 45 -3.10 -14.80 -8.12
N VAL A 46 -2.15 -13.91 -8.52
CA VAL A 46 -0.70 -14.17 -8.45
C VAL A 46 -0.12 -13.30 -7.35
N ALA A 47 0.40 -13.95 -6.31
CA ALA A 47 0.93 -13.27 -5.15
C ALA A 47 2.15 -12.40 -5.49
N VAL A 48 2.32 -11.31 -4.72
CA VAL A 48 3.49 -10.44 -4.80
C VAL A 48 4.80 -11.25 -4.78
N SER A 49 5.76 -10.83 -5.60
CA SER A 49 7.08 -11.48 -5.71
C SER A 49 7.10 -12.82 -6.43
N LEU A 50 6.00 -13.32 -6.95
CA LEU A 50 5.99 -14.49 -7.83
C LEU A 50 6.16 -14.06 -9.29
N ASN A 51 6.98 -14.79 -10.02
CA ASN A 51 6.98 -14.67 -11.47
C ASN A 51 5.74 -15.41 -12.01
N TRP A 52 4.87 -14.68 -12.70
CA TRP A 52 3.66 -15.25 -13.28
C TRP A 52 3.95 -16.32 -14.37
N GLN A 53 5.09 -16.24 -15.03
CA GLN A 53 5.50 -17.16 -16.09
C GLN A 53 5.80 -18.58 -15.59
N ASP A 54 6.13 -18.73 -14.31
CA ASP A 54 6.42 -20.04 -13.70
C ASP A 54 5.14 -20.89 -13.61
N ALA A 55 4.54 -21.00 -12.43
CA ALA A 55 3.37 -21.84 -12.18
C ALA A 55 2.02 -21.18 -12.56
N ASN A 56 2.00 -19.88 -12.85
CA ASN A 56 0.77 -19.09 -13.01
C ASN A 56 0.46 -18.68 -14.46
N ALA A 57 1.28 -19.06 -15.44
CA ALA A 57 1.09 -18.63 -16.83
C ALA A 57 -0.27 -19.02 -17.41
N LYS A 58 -0.77 -20.23 -17.11
CA LYS A 58 -2.10 -20.67 -17.54
C LYS A 58 -3.21 -19.80 -16.94
N LEU A 59 -3.10 -19.46 -15.65
CA LEU A 59 -4.05 -18.61 -14.93
C LEU A 59 -4.08 -17.22 -15.56
N VAL A 60 -2.93 -16.54 -15.65
CA VAL A 60 -2.82 -15.19 -16.20
C VAL A 60 -3.33 -15.13 -17.64
N ASN A 61 -2.93 -16.08 -18.47
CA ASN A 61 -3.35 -16.13 -19.88
C ASN A 61 -4.82 -16.56 -20.08
N SER A 62 -5.50 -17.01 -19.04
CA SER A 62 -6.93 -17.31 -19.08
C SER A 62 -7.83 -16.15 -18.69
N ALA A 63 -7.25 -15.01 -18.27
CA ALA A 63 -8.01 -13.83 -17.87
C ALA A 63 -8.75 -13.24 -19.06
N ASP A 64 -10.01 -12.87 -18.86
CA ASP A 64 -10.74 -11.96 -19.76
C ASP A 64 -10.37 -10.51 -19.39
N ILE A 65 -10.22 -10.24 -18.11
CA ILE A 65 -9.67 -8.97 -17.60
C ILE A 65 -8.54 -9.27 -16.62
N LEU A 66 -7.35 -8.70 -16.86
CA LEU A 66 -6.23 -8.73 -15.94
C LEU A 66 -6.21 -7.45 -15.13
N VAL A 67 -6.31 -7.54 -13.81
CA VAL A 67 -6.13 -6.40 -12.90
C VAL A 67 -4.74 -6.49 -12.27
N ILE A 68 -3.91 -5.50 -12.51
CA ILE A 68 -2.55 -5.41 -11.97
C ILE A 68 -2.55 -4.37 -10.85
N ASN A 69 -2.31 -4.82 -9.61
CA ASN A 69 -2.03 -3.91 -8.51
C ASN A 69 -0.58 -3.41 -8.62
N GLY A 70 -0.38 -2.17 -9.06
CA GLY A 70 0.93 -1.55 -9.28
C GLY A 70 1.68 -1.18 -7.99
N GLU A 71 1.16 -1.59 -6.83
CA GLU A 71 1.69 -1.24 -5.53
C GLU A 71 3.14 -1.69 -5.32
N GLY A 72 4.02 -0.72 -4.99
CA GLY A 72 5.35 -1.00 -4.43
C GLY A 72 6.34 -1.74 -5.34
N THR A 73 6.04 -1.89 -6.63
CA THR A 73 6.82 -2.74 -7.52
C THR A 73 7.34 -2.03 -8.76
N LEU A 74 6.63 -0.99 -9.24
CA LEU A 74 6.93 -0.30 -10.51
C LEU A 74 7.84 0.90 -10.29
N HIS A 75 9.00 0.68 -9.66
CA HIS A 75 9.99 1.73 -9.44
C HIS A 75 11.42 1.21 -9.53
N HIS A 76 12.33 2.08 -9.98
CA HIS A 76 13.77 1.81 -10.11
C HIS A 76 14.09 0.57 -10.95
N GLY A 77 13.33 0.29 -11.99
CA GLY A 77 13.54 -0.82 -12.90
C GLY A 77 13.52 -2.19 -12.23
N SER A 78 12.70 -2.38 -11.20
CA SER A 78 12.72 -3.63 -10.43
C SER A 78 12.33 -4.82 -11.33
N ARG A 79 13.06 -5.93 -11.23
CA ARG A 79 12.75 -7.17 -11.96
C ARG A 79 11.30 -7.62 -11.79
N LYS A 80 10.75 -7.44 -10.59
CA LYS A 80 9.36 -7.80 -10.29
C LYS A 80 8.37 -6.90 -11.01
N GLY A 81 8.69 -5.58 -11.12
CA GLY A 81 7.90 -4.65 -11.90
C GLY A 81 7.84 -5.07 -13.36
N ARG A 82 8.98 -5.44 -13.96
CA ARG A 82 9.00 -5.92 -15.34
C ARG A 82 8.08 -7.14 -15.54
N TRP A 83 8.05 -8.11 -14.63
CA TRP A 83 7.12 -9.25 -14.72
C TRP A 83 5.65 -8.83 -14.78
N LEU A 84 5.25 -7.76 -14.07
CA LEU A 84 3.88 -7.25 -14.11
C LEU A 84 3.54 -6.67 -15.49
N LEU A 85 4.48 -5.91 -16.07
CA LEU A 85 4.30 -5.31 -17.38
C LEU A 85 4.30 -6.37 -18.50
N GLU A 86 5.14 -7.39 -18.39
CA GLU A 86 5.13 -8.54 -19.29
C GLU A 86 3.82 -9.34 -19.21
N ALA A 87 3.19 -9.42 -18.02
CA ALA A 87 1.87 -10.02 -17.89
C ALA A 87 0.81 -9.20 -18.62
N ALA A 88 0.86 -7.85 -18.48
CA ALA A 88 -0.02 -6.95 -19.22
C ALA A 88 0.10 -7.18 -20.73
N GLN A 89 1.34 -7.16 -21.25
CA GLN A 89 1.62 -7.36 -22.67
C GLN A 89 1.14 -8.75 -23.17
N SER A 90 1.36 -9.81 -22.37
CA SER A 90 0.91 -11.16 -22.75
C SER A 90 -0.61 -11.26 -22.88
N VAL A 91 -1.36 -10.62 -21.99
CA VAL A 91 -2.84 -10.63 -21.99
C VAL A 91 -3.36 -9.73 -23.12
N LYS A 92 -2.81 -8.52 -23.30
CA LYS A 92 -3.16 -7.63 -24.41
C LYS A 92 -2.89 -8.27 -25.78
N GLY A 93 -1.77 -8.97 -25.95
CA GLY A 93 -1.44 -9.72 -27.18
C GLY A 93 -2.44 -10.83 -27.53
N ARG A 94 -3.36 -11.19 -26.61
CA ARG A 94 -4.47 -12.12 -26.81
C ARG A 94 -5.82 -11.40 -27.07
N GLY A 95 -5.81 -10.07 -27.21
CA GLY A 95 -7.02 -9.27 -27.39
C GLY A 95 -7.89 -9.17 -26.14
N ARG A 96 -7.30 -9.34 -24.93
CA ARG A 96 -8.00 -9.26 -23.64
C ARG A 96 -7.74 -7.92 -22.96
N SER A 97 -8.56 -7.61 -21.96
CA SER A 97 -8.52 -6.33 -21.27
C SER A 97 -7.53 -6.34 -20.09
N VAL A 98 -6.87 -5.21 -19.84
CA VAL A 98 -5.91 -5.03 -18.74
C VAL A 98 -6.12 -3.69 -18.06
N ALA A 99 -6.21 -3.70 -16.73
CA ALA A 99 -6.21 -2.51 -15.88
C ALA A 99 -4.98 -2.52 -14.96
N LEU A 100 -4.13 -1.52 -15.06
CA LEU A 100 -3.02 -1.25 -14.13
C LEU A 100 -3.48 -0.17 -13.15
N ILE A 101 -3.64 -0.53 -11.88
CA ILE A 101 -4.21 0.34 -10.86
C ILE A 101 -3.29 0.51 -9.65
N ASN A 102 -3.48 1.57 -8.88
CA ASN A 102 -2.74 1.85 -7.64
C ASN A 102 -1.20 1.89 -7.84
N ALA A 103 -0.74 2.34 -8.99
CA ALA A 103 0.66 2.26 -9.38
C ALA A 103 1.52 3.36 -8.76
N LEU A 104 2.72 2.99 -8.26
CA LEU A 104 3.84 3.90 -8.08
C LEU A 104 4.74 3.76 -9.30
N TRP A 105 4.91 4.84 -10.07
CA TRP A 105 5.78 4.83 -11.25
C TRP A 105 6.93 5.80 -11.08
N GLN A 106 8.14 5.27 -10.80
CA GLN A 106 9.29 6.11 -10.48
C GLN A 106 10.59 5.53 -11.06
N ASN A 107 11.35 6.35 -11.79
CA ASN A 107 12.70 6.01 -12.28
C ASN A 107 12.77 4.62 -12.95
N ASN A 108 11.81 4.33 -13.82
CA ASN A 108 11.77 3.10 -14.58
C ASN A 108 12.54 3.22 -15.90
N PRO A 109 13.01 2.10 -16.49
CA PRO A 109 13.59 2.09 -17.84
C PRO A 109 12.62 2.66 -18.88
N ALA A 110 13.16 3.37 -19.88
CA ALA A 110 12.36 4.03 -20.90
C ALA A 110 11.47 3.05 -21.70
N ASP A 111 11.94 1.82 -21.94
CA ASP A 111 11.20 0.77 -22.65
C ASP A 111 9.97 0.25 -21.89
N TRP A 112 9.82 0.57 -20.61
CA TRP A 112 8.67 0.11 -19.82
C TRP A 112 7.36 0.79 -20.23
N GLY A 113 7.41 2.02 -20.73
CA GLY A 113 6.22 2.70 -21.28
C GLY A 113 5.61 1.93 -22.46
N ASP A 114 6.45 1.36 -23.32
CA ASP A 114 5.98 0.59 -24.48
C ASP A 114 5.26 -0.70 -24.07
N LEU A 115 5.65 -1.31 -22.94
CA LEU A 115 5.01 -2.54 -22.43
C LEU A 115 3.56 -2.34 -21.96
N ILE A 116 3.18 -1.10 -21.65
CA ILE A 116 1.85 -0.76 -21.11
C ILE A 116 1.09 0.25 -21.96
N ARG A 117 1.63 0.63 -23.12
CA ARG A 117 0.97 1.62 -24.00
C ARG A 117 -0.45 1.22 -24.39
N ASP A 118 -0.71 -0.07 -24.58
CA ASP A 118 -2.01 -0.61 -24.99
C ASP A 118 -2.90 -1.08 -23.83
N VAL A 119 -2.48 -0.87 -22.57
CA VAL A 119 -3.28 -1.19 -21.39
C VAL A 119 -4.54 -0.31 -21.38
N ASP A 120 -5.71 -0.89 -21.10
CA ASP A 120 -6.98 -0.20 -21.24
C ASP A 120 -7.16 0.89 -20.17
N ILE A 121 -6.75 0.62 -18.94
CA ILE A 121 -6.83 1.55 -17.80
C ILE A 121 -5.46 1.68 -17.15
N LEU A 122 -4.96 2.92 -17.08
CA LEU A 122 -3.76 3.30 -16.34
C LEU A 122 -4.15 4.21 -15.17
N CYS A 123 -3.80 3.81 -13.94
CA CYS A 123 -4.11 4.59 -12.74
C CYS A 123 -2.95 4.55 -11.75
N CYS A 124 -2.46 5.74 -11.38
CA CYS A 124 -1.41 5.95 -10.40
C CYS A 124 -1.98 6.51 -9.09
N ARG A 125 -1.24 6.32 -8.01
CA ARG A 125 -1.64 6.70 -6.66
C ARG A 125 -1.04 8.01 -6.16
N ASP A 126 -0.21 8.67 -6.94
CA ASP A 126 0.37 10.00 -6.68
C ASP A 126 0.57 10.77 -7.98
N SER A 127 0.53 12.10 -7.91
CA SER A 127 0.62 13.00 -9.05
C SER A 127 1.97 12.91 -9.78
N ARG A 128 3.05 12.66 -9.05
CA ARG A 128 4.38 12.49 -9.64
C ARG A 128 4.47 11.22 -10.48
N SER A 129 3.85 10.13 -10.02
CA SER A 129 3.72 8.88 -10.76
C SER A 129 2.85 9.04 -12.01
N VAL A 130 1.77 9.85 -11.93
CA VAL A 130 0.95 10.20 -13.09
C VAL A 130 1.80 10.88 -14.15
N SER A 131 2.50 11.96 -13.80
CA SER A 131 3.35 12.71 -14.72
C SER A 131 4.41 11.83 -15.37
N ALA A 132 5.10 11.02 -14.58
CA ALA A 132 6.13 10.12 -15.09
C ALA A 132 5.57 8.99 -15.99
N MET A 133 4.35 8.51 -15.72
CA MET A 133 3.72 7.49 -16.57
C MET A 133 3.15 8.10 -17.85
N VAL A 134 2.60 9.32 -17.82
CA VAL A 134 2.18 10.08 -19.00
C VAL A 134 3.38 10.30 -19.92
N GLU A 135 4.53 10.76 -19.39
CA GLU A 135 5.76 10.94 -20.14
C GLU A 135 6.24 9.63 -20.80
N ALA A 136 6.19 8.52 -20.06
CA ALA A 136 6.65 7.22 -20.55
C ALA A 136 5.73 6.61 -21.62
N THR A 137 4.41 6.84 -21.55
CA THR A 137 3.42 6.17 -22.40
C THR A 137 2.82 7.06 -23.49
N GLY A 138 2.84 8.38 -23.31
CA GLY A 138 2.12 9.34 -24.14
C GLY A 138 0.60 9.25 -24.02
N ARG A 139 0.08 8.67 -22.92
CA ARG A 139 -1.35 8.40 -22.70
C ARG A 139 -1.87 9.10 -21.45
N ASP A 140 -3.18 9.26 -21.42
CA ASP A 140 -3.88 9.69 -20.21
C ASP A 140 -3.74 8.65 -19.11
N VAL A 141 -3.37 9.12 -17.92
CA VAL A 141 -3.20 8.32 -16.71
C VAL A 141 -4.08 8.92 -15.61
N ARG A 142 -4.91 8.11 -14.98
CA ARG A 142 -5.77 8.56 -13.89
C ARG A 142 -4.97 8.77 -12.61
N PHE A 143 -5.37 9.79 -11.86
CA PHE A 143 -4.90 9.99 -10.49
C PHE A 143 -6.00 9.57 -9.50
N ILE A 144 -5.69 8.63 -8.64
CA ILE A 144 -6.50 8.29 -7.46
C ILE A 144 -5.49 8.05 -6.36
N GLY A 145 -5.63 8.72 -5.23
CA GLY A 145 -4.79 8.47 -4.06
C GLY A 145 -4.73 6.98 -3.71
N ASP A 146 -3.79 6.60 -2.87
CA ASP A 146 -3.61 5.18 -2.56
C ASP A 146 -4.94 4.51 -2.17
N LEU A 147 -5.28 3.39 -2.81
CA LEU A 147 -6.57 2.71 -2.63
C LEU A 147 -6.88 2.37 -1.17
N SER A 148 -5.90 2.25 -0.29
CA SER A 148 -6.15 2.04 1.14
C SER A 148 -6.91 3.20 1.79
N MET A 149 -6.91 4.38 1.19
CA MET A 149 -7.61 5.58 1.66
C MET A 149 -8.94 5.83 0.92
N SER A 150 -9.25 5.04 -0.13
CA SER A 150 -10.46 5.22 -0.94
C SER A 150 -11.75 4.68 -0.31
N GLN A 151 -11.68 4.06 0.85
CA GLN A 151 -12.85 3.53 1.55
C GLN A 151 -12.91 4.07 2.98
N PRO A 152 -14.12 4.29 3.53
CA PRO A 152 -14.28 4.77 4.89
C PRO A 152 -13.53 3.92 5.91
N VAL A 153 -13.08 4.57 6.97
CA VAL A 153 -12.49 3.95 8.15
C VAL A 153 -13.44 4.05 9.34
N PRO A 154 -13.22 3.31 10.43
CA PRO A 154 -13.99 3.46 11.66
C PRO A 154 -14.03 4.92 12.12
N GLN A 155 -15.14 5.29 12.77
CA GLN A 155 -15.38 6.65 13.25
C GLN A 155 -14.20 7.17 14.08
N VAL A 156 -13.77 8.39 13.77
CA VAL A 156 -12.68 9.08 14.49
C VAL A 156 -13.18 9.47 15.89
N PRO A 157 -12.49 9.05 16.96
CA PRO A 157 -12.91 9.41 18.32
C PRO A 157 -12.68 10.90 18.58
N SER A 158 -13.51 11.49 19.45
CA SER A 158 -13.40 12.89 19.85
C SER A 158 -12.16 13.19 20.73
N THR A 159 -11.62 12.16 21.39
CA THR A 159 -10.43 12.29 22.25
C THR A 159 -9.35 11.31 21.81
N ARG A 160 -8.13 11.79 21.74
CA ARG A 160 -6.96 11.01 21.37
C ARG A 160 -5.89 11.12 22.46
N SER A 161 -5.09 10.09 22.66
CA SER A 161 -4.01 10.11 23.63
C SER A 161 -2.85 9.20 23.25
N GLY A 162 -1.66 9.56 23.69
CA GLY A 162 -0.43 8.79 23.50
C GLY A 162 0.06 8.77 22.06
N VAL A 163 1.26 8.26 21.87
CA VAL A 163 1.98 8.26 20.59
C VAL A 163 2.19 6.83 20.12
N VAL A 164 1.84 6.54 18.87
CA VAL A 164 2.25 5.29 18.22
C VAL A 164 3.50 5.51 17.39
N ILE A 165 4.49 4.66 17.61
CA ILE A 165 5.74 4.63 16.85
C ILE A 165 5.73 3.38 15.99
N GLY A 166 5.83 3.57 14.69
CA GLY A 166 5.87 2.48 13.71
C GLY A 166 7.28 1.97 13.43
N ASP A 167 7.42 1.27 12.32
CA ASP A 167 8.69 0.77 11.79
C ASP A 167 9.04 1.45 10.46
N SER A 168 10.12 0.97 9.82
CA SER A 168 10.55 1.39 8.49
C SER A 168 10.98 0.20 7.65
N VAL A 169 11.08 0.40 6.32
CA VAL A 169 11.73 -0.55 5.40
C VAL A 169 13.24 -0.66 5.69
N HIS A 170 13.83 0.39 6.26
CA HIS A 170 15.24 0.45 6.63
C HIS A 170 15.45 0.04 8.08
N ALA A 171 16.34 -0.94 8.31
CA ALA A 171 16.58 -1.49 9.66
C ALA A 171 17.17 -0.46 10.64
N ASN A 172 18.01 0.44 10.17
CA ASN A 172 18.58 1.53 10.98
C ASN A 172 17.53 2.54 11.43
N VAL A 173 16.57 2.87 10.54
CA VAL A 173 15.43 3.75 10.89
C VAL A 173 14.51 3.04 11.90
N THR A 174 14.22 1.76 11.68
CA THR A 174 13.43 0.96 12.66
C THR A 174 14.10 0.92 14.03
N ALA A 175 15.42 0.77 14.08
CA ALA A 175 16.16 0.78 15.34
C ALA A 175 16.11 2.14 16.05
N ALA A 176 16.19 3.24 15.30
CA ALA A 176 16.06 4.60 15.85
C ALA A 176 14.64 4.87 16.36
N LEU A 177 13.62 4.44 15.62
CA LEU A 177 12.21 4.53 16.04
C LEU A 177 11.96 3.68 17.32
N ALA A 178 12.51 2.48 17.38
CA ALA A 178 12.44 1.66 18.59
C ALA A 178 13.11 2.32 19.80
N LYS A 179 14.27 2.99 19.58
CA LYS A 179 14.92 3.79 20.63
C LYS A 179 14.07 5.01 21.04
N LEU A 180 13.40 5.66 20.09
CA LEU A 180 12.49 6.75 20.39
C LEU A 180 11.35 6.28 21.30
N ALA A 181 10.80 5.09 21.04
CA ALA A 181 9.73 4.50 21.84
C ALA A 181 10.09 4.27 23.31
N THR A 182 11.39 4.24 23.68
CA THR A 182 11.82 4.10 25.08
C THR A 182 11.87 5.44 25.84
N LYS A 183 11.63 6.57 25.17
CA LYS A 183 11.72 7.90 25.81
C LYS A 183 10.51 8.23 26.70
N SER A 184 9.37 7.57 26.53
CA SER A 184 8.17 7.79 27.32
C SER A 184 7.35 6.50 27.44
N ASN A 185 6.68 6.34 28.58
CA ASN A 185 5.73 5.23 28.79
C ASN A 185 4.42 5.40 27.98
N GLU A 186 4.17 6.60 27.43
CA GLU A 186 3.03 6.88 26.56
C GLU A 186 3.29 6.48 25.09
N PHE A 187 4.52 6.08 24.79
CA PHE A 187 4.94 5.68 23.45
C PHE A 187 4.79 4.17 23.28
N GLU A 188 4.00 3.79 22.28
CA GLU A 188 3.81 2.38 21.91
C GLU A 188 4.54 2.09 20.59
N LEU A 189 5.38 1.06 20.55
CA LEU A 189 6.03 0.61 19.32
C LEU A 189 5.17 -0.42 18.60
N VAL A 190 4.49 -0.01 17.54
CA VAL A 190 3.54 -0.88 16.80
C VAL A 190 3.88 -0.87 15.31
N PRO A 191 4.61 -1.90 14.81
CA PRO A 191 4.84 -2.06 13.39
C PRO A 191 3.52 -2.22 12.61
N VAL A 192 3.50 -1.71 11.36
CA VAL A 192 2.34 -1.84 10.46
C VAL A 192 2.23 -3.25 9.84
N THR A 193 2.98 -4.20 10.39
CA THR A 193 3.03 -5.60 9.98
C THR A 193 2.69 -6.52 11.16
N SER A 194 2.07 -7.67 10.89
CA SER A 194 1.74 -8.66 11.91
C SER A 194 2.96 -9.43 12.44
N SER A 195 4.11 -9.30 11.80
CA SER A 195 5.38 -9.89 12.24
C SER A 195 6.59 -9.16 11.67
N LEU A 196 7.78 -9.38 12.25
CA LEU A 196 9.04 -8.78 11.79
C LEU A 196 9.55 -9.33 10.46
N LYS A 197 9.05 -10.48 10.01
CA LYS A 197 9.59 -11.17 8.83
C LYS A 197 8.48 -11.64 7.91
N PHE A 198 8.56 -11.20 6.67
CA PHE A 198 7.76 -11.73 5.58
C PHE A 198 8.12 -13.21 5.33
N LEU A 199 7.10 -14.04 5.28
CA LEU A 199 7.22 -15.44 4.88
C LEU A 199 6.70 -15.58 3.45
N SER A 200 7.61 -15.84 2.51
CA SER A 200 7.24 -16.03 1.11
C SER A 200 6.20 -17.14 0.94
N PRO A 201 5.17 -16.95 0.12
CA PRO A 201 4.16 -17.98 -0.18
C PRO A 201 4.76 -19.25 -0.79
N ASN A 202 5.92 -19.14 -1.45
CA ASN A 202 6.63 -20.29 -2.08
C ASN A 202 7.34 -21.20 -1.07
N LEU A 203 7.38 -20.83 0.21
CA LEU A 203 8.01 -21.67 1.21
C LEU A 203 7.10 -22.85 1.57
N THR A 204 7.60 -24.07 1.39
CA THR A 204 6.88 -25.30 1.70
C THR A 204 7.70 -26.24 2.60
N GLY A 205 7.05 -27.21 3.20
CA GLY A 205 7.69 -28.30 3.95
C GLY A 205 8.63 -27.81 5.06
N LEU A 206 9.80 -28.45 5.15
CA LEU A 206 10.80 -28.16 6.18
C LEU A 206 11.34 -26.73 6.11
N ARG A 207 11.51 -26.18 4.90
CA ARG A 207 11.99 -24.80 4.71
C ARG A 207 11.02 -23.80 5.34
N ARG A 208 9.71 -24.01 5.19
CA ARG A 208 8.69 -23.17 5.83
C ARG A 208 8.78 -23.26 7.35
N LYS A 209 8.87 -24.49 7.91
CA LYS A 209 9.00 -24.70 9.37
C LYS A 209 10.22 -23.97 9.95
N LEU A 210 11.39 -24.13 9.34
CA LEU A 210 12.63 -23.47 9.79
C LEU A 210 12.53 -21.94 9.70
N ARG A 211 11.97 -21.40 8.63
CA ARG A 211 11.78 -19.96 8.47
C ARG A 211 10.77 -19.39 9.47
N THR A 212 9.68 -20.12 9.75
CA THR A 212 8.70 -19.74 10.77
C THR A 212 9.33 -19.73 12.16
N ALA A 213 10.06 -20.79 12.52
CA ALA A 213 10.77 -20.85 13.81
C ALA A 213 11.76 -19.69 13.97
N TYR A 214 12.54 -19.40 12.91
CA TYR A 214 13.46 -18.25 12.90
C TYR A 214 12.72 -16.90 13.06
N ALA A 215 11.60 -16.72 12.34
CA ALA A 215 10.78 -15.49 12.44
C ALA A 215 10.23 -15.32 13.85
N THR A 216 9.69 -16.39 14.43
CA THR A 216 9.16 -16.39 15.80
C THR A 216 10.25 -16.07 16.84
N MET A 217 11.43 -16.69 16.72
CA MET A 217 12.57 -16.39 17.59
C MET A 217 13.00 -14.91 17.49
N LYS A 218 13.11 -14.39 16.27
CA LYS A 218 13.42 -12.96 16.04
C LYS A 218 12.40 -12.04 16.68
N GLN A 219 11.11 -12.36 16.52
CA GLN A 219 10.03 -11.55 17.09
C GLN A 219 10.03 -11.60 18.63
N LYS A 220 10.21 -12.77 19.22
CA LYS A 220 10.36 -12.90 20.69
C LYS A 220 11.54 -12.09 21.21
N ARG A 221 12.69 -12.16 20.55
CA ARG A 221 13.88 -11.37 20.92
C ARG A 221 13.62 -9.86 20.80
N PHE A 222 12.96 -9.43 19.73
CA PHE A 222 12.59 -8.03 19.54
C PHE A 222 11.66 -7.53 20.64
N LEU A 223 10.62 -8.28 20.99
CA LEU A 223 9.70 -7.94 22.07
C LEU A 223 10.41 -7.89 23.44
N ALA A 224 11.33 -8.81 23.70
CA ALA A 224 12.12 -8.80 24.94
C ALA A 224 13.05 -7.57 25.05
N GLN A 225 13.53 -7.06 23.90
CA GLN A 225 14.38 -5.86 23.84
C GLN A 225 13.58 -4.55 23.82
N ASN A 226 12.28 -4.61 23.48
CA ASN A 226 11.41 -3.45 23.33
C ASN A 226 10.09 -3.70 24.07
N PRO A 227 10.03 -3.46 25.40
CA PRO A 227 8.85 -3.79 26.22
C PRO A 227 7.56 -3.05 25.80
N SER A 228 7.69 -1.86 25.20
CA SER A 228 6.55 -1.09 24.65
C SER A 228 6.08 -1.60 23.28
N ALA A 229 6.76 -2.62 22.71
CA ALA A 229 6.43 -3.13 21.39
C ALA A 229 5.31 -4.17 21.46
N ARG A 230 4.39 -4.08 20.51
CA ARG A 230 3.38 -5.12 20.27
C ARG A 230 3.11 -5.29 18.77
N PHE A 231 2.66 -6.47 18.38
CA PHE A 231 2.19 -6.77 17.05
C PHE A 231 0.69 -7.01 17.10
N LEU A 232 -0.03 -6.37 16.20
CA LEU A 232 -1.47 -6.50 16.09
C LEU A 232 -1.83 -7.68 15.18
N ALA A 233 -3.06 -8.16 15.29
CA ALA A 233 -3.48 -9.36 14.57
C ALA A 233 -3.96 -9.04 13.15
N ASN A 234 -4.60 -7.89 12.95
CA ASN A 234 -5.24 -7.53 11.69
C ASN A 234 -5.33 -6.00 11.50
N GLU A 235 -5.87 -5.60 10.36
CA GLU A 235 -6.04 -4.22 9.95
C GLU A 235 -7.00 -3.44 10.84
N ASP A 236 -8.15 -4.04 11.20
CA ASP A 236 -9.17 -3.35 11.99
C ASP A 236 -8.64 -2.96 13.37
N GLU A 237 -7.86 -3.86 13.98
CA GLU A 237 -7.18 -3.59 15.25
C GLU A 237 -6.16 -2.45 15.08
N TYR A 238 -5.41 -2.43 13.97
CA TYR A 238 -4.45 -1.37 13.69
C TYR A 238 -5.14 -0.02 13.48
N LEU A 239 -6.19 0.04 12.65
CA LEU A 239 -6.97 1.27 12.41
C LEU A 239 -7.62 1.78 13.70
N SER A 240 -8.25 0.88 14.47
CA SER A 240 -8.84 1.24 15.78
C SER A 240 -7.80 1.75 16.77
N MET A 241 -6.58 1.23 16.75
CA MET A 241 -5.49 1.70 17.59
C MET A 241 -4.99 3.06 17.13
N VAL A 242 -4.66 3.23 15.84
CA VAL A 242 -4.13 4.47 15.27
C VAL A 242 -5.13 5.61 15.45
N SER A 243 -6.43 5.39 15.20
CA SER A 243 -7.46 6.42 15.35
C SER A 243 -7.55 7.04 16.74
N LYS A 244 -7.10 6.33 17.78
CA LYS A 244 -7.11 6.79 19.18
C LYS A 244 -5.84 7.52 19.60
N LYS A 245 -4.81 7.56 18.74
CA LYS A 245 -3.51 8.19 19.06
C LYS A 245 -3.50 9.67 18.71
N SER A 246 -2.85 10.46 19.56
CA SER A 246 -2.62 11.89 19.29
C SER A 246 -1.54 12.10 18.23
N LEU A 247 -0.61 11.15 18.06
CA LEU A 247 0.46 11.25 17.06
C LEU A 247 0.90 9.86 16.59
N SER A 248 1.18 9.74 15.29
CA SER A 248 1.82 8.57 14.65
C SER A 248 3.20 8.95 14.10
N ILE A 249 4.26 8.24 14.49
CA ILE A 249 5.63 8.47 13.99
C ILE A 249 6.08 7.23 13.25
N THR A 250 6.44 7.33 11.96
CA THR A 250 6.72 6.14 11.15
C THR A 250 7.65 6.41 9.98
N GLY A 251 8.41 5.40 9.54
CA GLY A 251 9.13 5.39 8.27
C GLY A 251 8.41 4.56 7.18
N ARG A 252 7.13 4.23 7.38
CA ARG A 252 6.35 3.44 6.44
C ARG A 252 5.27 4.29 5.76
N PHE A 253 5.34 4.41 4.45
CA PHE A 253 4.26 5.01 3.65
C PHE A 253 2.87 4.48 4.02
N HIS A 254 2.77 3.18 4.25
CA HIS A 254 1.52 2.53 4.58
C HIS A 254 0.90 2.99 5.90
N ALA A 255 1.74 3.22 6.92
CA ALA A 255 1.28 3.75 8.19
C ALA A 255 0.85 5.22 8.07
N VAL A 256 1.52 6.00 7.19
CA VAL A 256 1.11 7.38 6.85
C VAL A 256 -0.28 7.38 6.20
N CYS A 257 -0.53 6.52 5.20
CA CYS A 257 -1.87 6.41 4.57
C CYS A 257 -2.97 6.11 5.61
N LEU A 258 -2.73 5.16 6.52
CA LEU A 258 -3.72 4.80 7.54
C LEU A 258 -3.88 5.89 8.61
N ALA A 259 -2.82 6.64 8.94
CA ALA A 259 -2.90 7.81 9.82
C ALA A 259 -3.74 8.92 9.18
N ILE A 260 -3.52 9.22 7.89
CA ILE A 260 -4.34 10.21 7.14
C ILE A 260 -5.80 9.75 7.07
N ALA A 261 -6.06 8.49 6.71
CA ALA A 261 -7.42 7.96 6.63
C ALA A 261 -8.19 8.06 7.96
N THR A 262 -7.48 7.91 9.09
CA THR A 262 -8.05 8.09 10.45
C THR A 262 -7.93 9.52 10.97
N GLN A 263 -7.46 10.47 10.16
CA GLN A 263 -7.16 11.84 10.56
C GLN A 263 -6.25 11.92 11.80
N THR A 264 -5.36 10.95 11.97
CA THR A 264 -4.39 10.95 13.06
C THR A 264 -3.17 11.76 12.64
N PRO A 265 -2.78 12.80 13.40
CA PRO A 265 -1.55 13.55 13.14
C PRO A 265 -0.34 12.61 12.97
N PHE A 266 0.58 12.95 12.07
CA PHE A 266 1.76 12.10 11.86
C PHE A 266 3.05 12.90 11.66
N VAL A 267 4.16 12.23 11.95
CA VAL A 267 5.52 12.59 11.52
C VAL A 267 6.10 11.39 10.77
N ALA A 268 6.58 11.63 9.56
CA ALA A 268 7.15 10.60 8.71
C ALA A 268 8.66 10.74 8.57
N VAL A 269 9.39 9.63 8.72
CA VAL A 269 10.82 9.58 8.38
C VAL A 269 10.97 9.24 6.91
N THR A 270 11.88 9.93 6.20
CA THR A 270 12.16 9.75 4.78
C THR A 270 12.31 8.27 4.40
N SER A 271 11.78 7.89 3.24
CA SER A 271 11.70 6.51 2.75
C SER A 271 12.61 6.29 1.52
N ASN A 272 12.45 5.18 0.83
CA ASN A 272 13.22 4.77 -0.34
C ASN A 272 12.66 5.25 -1.70
N SER A 273 11.62 6.04 -1.69
CA SER A 273 10.97 6.59 -2.88
C SER A 273 10.19 7.84 -2.47
N TRP A 274 9.79 8.65 -3.43
CA TRP A 274 9.08 9.92 -3.19
C TRP A 274 7.64 9.81 -2.68
N LYS A 275 7.14 8.62 -2.43
CA LYS A 275 5.72 8.32 -2.16
C LYS A 275 5.11 9.05 -0.95
N ILE A 276 5.91 9.33 0.09
CA ILE A 276 5.40 10.06 1.26
C ILE A 276 5.39 11.55 0.93
N GLU A 277 6.45 12.06 0.33
CA GLU A 277 6.59 13.43 -0.14
C GLU A 277 5.45 13.79 -1.11
N ALA A 278 5.23 12.95 -2.13
CA ALA A 278 4.17 13.15 -3.10
C ALA A 278 2.78 13.16 -2.44
N LEU A 279 2.53 12.24 -1.50
CA LEU A 279 1.25 12.20 -0.78
C LEU A 279 1.00 13.47 0.05
N ILE A 280 2.03 13.97 0.74
CA ILE A 280 1.95 15.22 1.51
C ILE A 280 1.64 16.40 0.59
N GLU A 281 2.31 16.48 -0.57
CA GLU A 281 2.08 17.51 -1.58
C GLU A 281 0.68 17.40 -2.21
N ASP A 282 0.26 16.19 -2.60
CA ASP A 282 -1.02 15.95 -3.25
C ASP A 282 -2.22 16.35 -2.36
N ILE A 283 -2.09 16.21 -1.03
CA ILE A 283 -3.11 16.62 -0.07
C ILE A 283 -2.94 18.10 0.35
N GLY A 284 -1.77 18.68 0.14
CA GLY A 284 -1.46 20.05 0.62
C GLY A 284 -1.19 20.10 2.12
N LEU A 285 -0.53 19.06 2.67
CA LEU A 285 -0.14 19.03 4.07
C LEU A 285 1.20 19.77 4.29
N ASN A 286 1.45 20.20 5.53
CA ASN A 286 2.71 20.81 5.91
C ASN A 286 3.89 19.84 5.70
N THR A 287 4.88 20.26 4.93
CA THR A 287 6.09 19.47 4.63
C THR A 287 6.98 19.22 5.85
N GLU A 288 6.86 20.01 6.93
CA GLU A 288 7.54 19.77 8.21
C GLU A 288 7.17 18.42 8.83
N ARG A 289 6.04 17.79 8.40
CA ARG A 289 5.68 16.40 8.79
C ARG A 289 6.69 15.36 8.31
N MET A 290 7.62 15.76 7.44
CA MET A 290 8.76 14.93 7.05
C MET A 290 9.99 15.25 7.89
N THR A 291 10.63 14.22 8.43
CA THR A 291 11.90 14.34 9.15
C THR A 291 12.95 13.39 8.60
N THR A 292 14.22 13.68 8.86
CA THR A 292 15.30 12.76 8.53
C THR A 292 15.64 11.86 9.72
N LEU A 293 16.41 10.79 9.47
CA LEU A 293 16.88 9.93 10.55
C LEU A 293 17.76 10.71 11.57
N THR A 294 18.54 11.67 11.10
CA THR A 294 19.40 12.52 11.95
C THR A 294 18.59 13.45 12.84
N ASP A 295 17.50 13.99 12.32
CA ASP A 295 16.69 14.99 13.02
C ASP A 295 15.61 14.36 13.91
N LEU A 296 15.30 13.08 13.70
CA LEU A 296 14.29 12.34 14.45
C LEU A 296 14.48 12.42 15.97
N ALA A 297 15.74 12.41 16.45
CA ALA A 297 16.06 12.47 17.87
C ALA A 297 15.72 13.85 18.50
N ASN A 298 15.71 14.91 17.69
CA ASN A 298 15.48 16.30 18.06
C ASN A 298 14.07 16.78 17.64
N THR A 299 13.26 15.92 17.02
CA THR A 299 11.90 16.26 16.65
C THR A 299 11.11 16.62 17.90
N ASP A 300 10.48 17.79 17.87
CA ASP A 300 9.59 18.23 18.95
C ASP A 300 8.32 17.35 18.92
N LEU A 301 8.10 16.64 20.01
CA LEU A 301 6.94 15.75 20.20
C LEU A 301 6.00 16.27 21.30
N SER A 302 6.06 17.57 21.58
CA SER A 302 5.15 18.20 22.54
C SER A 302 3.69 18.05 22.06
N GLU A 303 2.77 17.99 22.99
CA GLU A 303 1.35 17.83 22.75
C GLU A 303 0.82 18.99 21.85
N GLY A 304 0.02 18.64 20.85
CA GLY A 304 -0.57 19.57 19.89
C GLY A 304 0.37 20.10 18.81
N ARG A 305 1.70 19.92 18.91
CA ARG A 305 2.66 20.45 17.92
C ARG A 305 2.37 19.98 16.49
N TRP A 306 1.86 18.76 16.34
CA TRP A 306 1.61 18.12 15.07
C TRP A 306 0.12 18.02 14.70
N ASP A 307 -0.76 18.64 15.48
CA ASP A 307 -2.18 18.67 15.14
C ASP A 307 -2.37 19.22 13.73
N TYR A 308 -3.35 18.72 13.04
CA TYR A 308 -3.70 19.27 11.74
C TYR A 308 -4.33 20.66 11.92
N SER A 309 -3.94 21.59 11.07
CA SER A 309 -4.68 22.85 10.93
C SER A 309 -6.08 22.61 10.38
N ALA A 310 -6.96 23.59 10.49
CA ALA A 310 -8.29 23.52 9.88
C ALA A 310 -8.23 23.29 8.36
N ASP A 311 -7.27 23.94 7.70
CA ASP A 311 -7.06 23.81 6.25
C ASP A 311 -6.56 22.40 5.89
N GLU A 312 -5.61 21.85 6.67
CA GLU A 312 -5.14 20.47 6.46
C GLU A 312 -6.27 19.44 6.64
N LEU A 313 -7.13 19.62 7.65
CA LEU A 313 -8.29 18.73 7.85
C LEU A 313 -9.27 18.83 6.68
N ALA A 314 -9.57 20.04 6.22
CA ALA A 314 -10.43 20.24 5.07
C ALA A 314 -9.86 19.60 3.79
N ASN A 315 -8.55 19.74 3.56
CA ASN A 315 -7.86 19.12 2.44
C ASN A 315 -7.90 17.59 2.51
N ILE A 316 -7.65 17.02 3.70
CA ILE A 316 -7.74 15.57 3.92
C ILE A 316 -9.15 15.07 3.58
N GLU A 317 -10.19 15.72 4.11
CA GLU A 317 -11.58 15.32 3.91
C GLU A 317 -11.98 15.41 2.43
N ALA A 318 -11.61 16.51 1.75
CA ALA A 318 -11.84 16.67 0.32
C ALA A 318 -11.16 15.57 -0.49
N CYS A 319 -9.86 15.33 -0.27
CA CYS A 319 -9.11 14.28 -0.97
C CYS A 319 -9.70 12.88 -0.72
N LEU A 320 -10.04 12.53 0.52
CA LEU A 320 -10.64 11.22 0.83
C LEU A 320 -11.99 11.04 0.13
N THR A 321 -12.81 12.09 0.06
CA THR A 321 -14.10 12.09 -0.64
C THR A 321 -13.92 11.90 -2.15
N ASP A 322 -13.02 12.68 -2.73
CA ASP A 322 -12.72 12.62 -4.16
C ASP A 322 -12.13 11.27 -4.56
N TRP A 323 -11.19 10.74 -3.78
CA TRP A 323 -10.58 9.43 -4.05
C TRP A 323 -11.56 8.28 -3.87
N HIS A 324 -12.51 8.39 -2.93
CA HIS A 324 -13.60 7.42 -2.81
C HIS A 324 -14.47 7.41 -4.07
N SER A 325 -14.89 8.58 -4.55
CA SER A 325 -15.69 8.73 -5.77
C SER A 325 -14.93 8.24 -7.01
N ALA A 326 -13.67 8.67 -7.16
CA ALA A 326 -12.82 8.28 -8.28
C ALA A 326 -12.52 6.78 -8.31
N ALA A 327 -12.34 6.15 -7.13
CA ALA A 327 -12.16 4.71 -7.04
C ALA A 327 -13.42 3.95 -7.45
N ASN A 328 -14.61 4.41 -7.07
CA ASN A 328 -15.87 3.80 -7.55
C ASN A 328 -15.95 3.87 -9.07
N THR A 329 -15.69 5.04 -9.68
CA THR A 329 -15.68 5.21 -11.15
C THR A 329 -14.61 4.30 -11.80
N LEU A 330 -13.42 4.18 -11.21
CA LEU A 330 -12.38 3.27 -11.71
C LEU A 330 -12.89 1.83 -11.80
N PHE A 331 -13.55 1.33 -10.76
CA PHE A 331 -14.06 -0.04 -10.75
C PHE A 331 -15.31 -0.24 -11.63
N ASP A 332 -16.13 0.81 -11.84
CA ASP A 332 -17.21 0.80 -12.83
C ASP A 332 -16.62 0.65 -14.24
N ASP A 333 -15.55 1.37 -14.56
CA ASP A 333 -14.89 1.27 -15.86
C ASP A 333 -14.18 -0.08 -16.05
N ILE A 334 -13.59 -0.65 -14.99
CA ILE A 334 -13.06 -2.02 -15.06
C ILE A 334 -14.19 -3.01 -15.36
N ALA A 335 -15.36 -2.82 -14.76
CA ALA A 335 -16.51 -3.67 -15.04
C ALA A 335 -17.03 -3.50 -16.48
N ALA A 336 -16.92 -2.31 -17.05
CA ALA A 336 -17.30 -2.06 -18.44
C ALA A 336 -16.34 -2.69 -19.47
N LEU A 337 -15.18 -3.20 -19.07
CA LEU A 337 -14.27 -3.97 -19.92
C LEU A 337 -14.71 -5.44 -20.11
N ALA A 338 -15.77 -5.87 -19.43
CA ALA A 338 -16.24 -7.26 -19.36
C ALA A 338 -16.96 -7.74 -20.62
#